data_6966c013cf337914bb40355822d24039
#
_entry.id   6966c013cf337914bb40355822d24039
#
_cell.length_a   1.000
_cell.length_b   1.000
_cell.length_c   1.000
_cell.angle_alpha   90.00
_cell.angle_beta   90.00
_cell.angle_gamma   90.00
#
_symmetry.space_group_name_H-M   'P 1'
#
loop_
_entity.id
_entity.type
_entity.pdbx_description
1 polymer ?
#
loop_
_entity_poly.entity_id
_entity_poly.type
_entity_poly.pdbx_seq_one_letter_code
_entity_poly.pdbx_strand_id
1 'polypeptide(L)'
;MEAERGKVRLRPPRNALDQRVVGWWRLQGTLFWGTPVVVLVVLGLLITPARFWLLTPAAVFAALGLVWVIAMPLWWFKVHRWEVTETAVYARSGFFWQEWRVAPMSRIQTVDTLRGPLQQVFKLATVTVTTASARGAVKIRGLDHELAASLAEQLTETTQATPGDAT
;
A
#
# COMPACT_ATOMS: atom_id res chain seq x y z
N MET A 1 -28.95 -32.36 -14.26
CA MET A 1 -28.95 -30.86 -14.11
C MET A 1 -28.07 -30.54 -12.91
N GLU A 2 -26.75 -30.61 -13.12
CA GLU A 2 -25.78 -30.35 -12.06
C GLU A 2 -25.55 -28.84 -11.97
N ALA A 3 -25.78 -28.32 -10.78
CA ALA A 3 -25.63 -26.93 -10.44
C ALA A 3 -24.20 -26.49 -10.79
N GLU A 4 -24.11 -25.53 -11.66
CA GLU A 4 -22.92 -24.73 -11.95
C GLU A 4 -22.52 -23.98 -10.67
N ARG A 5 -21.78 -24.66 -9.79
CA ARG A 5 -21.13 -24.03 -8.63
C ARG A 5 -20.24 -22.96 -9.17
N GLY A 6 -20.67 -21.71 -9.02
CA GLY A 6 -20.02 -20.53 -9.50
C GLY A 6 -18.54 -20.56 -9.16
N LYS A 7 -17.70 -20.80 -10.16
CA LYS A 7 -16.27 -20.54 -10.08
C LYS A 7 -16.13 -19.07 -9.79
N VAL A 8 -15.79 -18.73 -8.55
CA VAL A 8 -15.35 -17.37 -8.20
C VAL A 8 -14.11 -17.10 -9.06
N ARG A 9 -14.33 -16.56 -10.24
CA ARG A 9 -13.25 -16.05 -11.07
C ARG A 9 -12.71 -14.84 -10.33
N LEU A 10 -11.52 -14.98 -9.77
CA LEU A 10 -10.74 -13.86 -9.23
C LEU A 10 -10.40 -12.94 -10.41
N ARG A 11 -11.32 -12.05 -10.71
CA ARG A 11 -11.10 -10.99 -11.69
C ARG A 11 -10.17 -9.96 -11.05
N PRO A 12 -9.12 -9.50 -11.76
CA PRO A 12 -8.26 -8.45 -11.25
C PRO A 12 -9.08 -7.20 -10.92
N PRO A 13 -8.88 -6.60 -9.73
CA PRO A 13 -9.54 -5.37 -9.33
C PRO A 13 -9.26 -4.26 -10.35
N ARG A 14 -10.27 -3.43 -10.64
CA ARG A 14 -10.23 -2.46 -11.74
C ARG A 14 -9.53 -1.16 -11.39
N ASN A 15 -9.69 -0.68 -10.14
CA ASN A 15 -9.26 0.64 -9.76
C ASN A 15 -7.76 0.67 -9.44
N ALA A 16 -7.07 1.68 -9.99
CA ALA A 16 -5.71 2.02 -9.62
C ALA A 16 -5.70 2.84 -8.33
N LEU A 17 -4.55 2.90 -7.67
CA LEU A 17 -4.28 3.88 -6.62
C LEU A 17 -4.19 5.28 -7.22
N ASP A 18 -4.19 6.31 -6.36
CA ASP A 18 -3.93 7.68 -6.79
C ASP A 18 -2.49 7.83 -7.31
N GLN A 19 -2.29 8.61 -8.39
CA GLN A 19 -0.96 8.79 -8.98
C GLN A 19 0.05 9.43 -8.03
N ARG A 20 -0.42 10.26 -7.09
CA ARG A 20 0.42 10.90 -6.05
C ARG A 20 1.11 9.89 -5.14
N VAL A 21 0.63 8.65 -5.07
CA VAL A 21 1.25 7.57 -4.29
C VAL A 21 2.68 7.26 -4.79
N VAL A 22 2.94 7.42 -6.08
CA VAL A 22 4.28 7.24 -6.65
C VAL A 22 5.27 8.26 -6.06
N GLY A 23 4.85 9.53 -5.96
CA GLY A 23 5.63 10.59 -5.31
C GLY A 23 5.88 10.31 -3.82
N TRP A 24 4.86 9.88 -3.11
CA TRP A 24 4.95 9.49 -1.71
C TRP A 24 5.96 8.34 -1.50
N TRP A 25 5.88 7.27 -2.29
CA TRP A 25 6.82 6.16 -2.22
C TRP A 25 8.25 6.56 -2.61
N ARG A 26 8.41 7.45 -3.61
CA ARG A 26 9.72 7.99 -3.98
C ARG A 26 10.34 8.76 -2.83
N LEU A 27 9.58 9.63 -2.18
CA LEU A 27 10.06 10.39 -1.03
C LEU A 27 10.49 9.45 0.12
N GLN A 28 9.68 8.45 0.45
CA GLN A 28 10.04 7.44 1.46
C GLN A 28 11.32 6.68 1.08
N GLY A 29 11.42 6.24 -0.17
CA GLY A 29 12.61 5.56 -0.68
C GLY A 29 13.86 6.46 -0.63
N THR A 30 13.73 7.74 -1.01
CA THR A 30 14.83 8.71 -0.94
C THR A 30 15.29 8.92 0.49
N LEU A 31 14.38 9.07 1.44
CA LEU A 31 14.72 9.18 2.86
C LEU A 31 15.41 7.92 3.39
N PHE A 32 14.90 6.74 3.03
CA PHE A 32 15.44 5.47 3.46
C PHE A 32 16.85 5.19 2.92
N TRP A 33 17.07 5.35 1.62
CA TRP A 33 18.35 5.11 0.97
C TRP A 33 19.31 6.30 1.10
N GLY A 34 18.81 7.52 1.10
CA GLY A 34 19.61 8.74 1.15
C GLY A 34 20.22 8.97 2.52
N THR A 35 19.53 8.63 3.61
CA THR A 35 20.08 8.83 4.96
C THR A 35 21.43 8.14 5.17
N PRO A 36 21.60 6.82 4.92
CA PRO A 36 22.91 6.18 5.06
C PRO A 36 23.97 6.75 4.08
N VAL A 37 23.55 7.14 2.86
CA VAL A 37 24.48 7.78 1.91
C VAL A 37 25.04 9.08 2.48
N VAL A 38 24.17 9.97 2.98
CA VAL A 38 24.59 11.24 3.58
C VAL A 38 25.51 11.01 4.77
N VAL A 39 25.16 10.09 5.67
CA VAL A 39 25.98 9.77 6.84
C VAL A 39 27.37 9.26 6.42
N LEU A 40 27.45 8.31 5.49
CA LEU A 40 28.71 7.74 5.02
C LEU A 40 29.57 8.80 4.29
N VAL A 41 28.97 9.67 3.50
CA VAL A 41 29.68 10.77 2.83
C VAL A 41 30.25 11.76 3.84
N VAL A 42 29.44 12.20 4.80
CA VAL A 42 29.89 13.13 5.84
C VAL A 42 31.05 12.53 6.64
N LEU A 43 30.91 11.29 7.10
CA LEU A 43 31.99 10.60 7.83
C LEU A 43 33.25 10.41 6.96
N GLY A 44 33.09 10.06 5.69
CA GLY A 44 34.20 9.90 4.75
C GLY A 44 34.94 11.21 4.45
N LEU A 45 34.25 12.35 4.54
CA LEU A 45 34.89 13.67 4.43
C LEU A 45 35.64 14.10 5.71
N LEU A 46 35.10 13.71 6.87
CA LEU A 46 35.68 14.04 8.17
C LEU A 46 36.84 13.13 8.55
N ILE A 47 36.78 11.83 8.19
CA ILE A 47 37.77 10.82 8.59
C ILE A 47 38.63 10.45 7.38
N THR A 48 39.67 11.26 7.13
CA THR A 48 40.57 11.08 5.97
C THR A 48 41.15 9.67 5.84
N PRO A 49 41.64 9.00 6.92
CA PRO A 49 42.18 7.64 6.81
C PRO A 49 41.14 6.59 6.36
N ALA A 50 39.85 6.78 6.66
CA ALA A 50 38.79 5.88 6.33
C ALA A 50 37.99 6.26 5.06
N ARG A 51 38.41 7.36 4.38
CA ARG A 51 37.68 7.95 3.25
C ARG A 51 37.29 6.91 2.20
N PHE A 52 38.21 6.09 1.73
CA PHE A 52 37.94 5.07 0.72
C PHE A 52 36.89 4.05 1.21
N TRP A 53 37.05 3.57 2.44
CA TRP A 53 36.15 2.57 3.04
C TRP A 53 34.74 3.08 3.33
N LEU A 54 34.56 4.40 3.45
CA LEU A 54 33.26 5.04 3.70
C LEU A 54 32.59 5.51 2.40
N LEU A 55 33.36 6.07 1.47
CA LEU A 55 32.79 6.59 0.22
C LEU A 55 32.43 5.46 -0.77
N THR A 56 33.17 4.33 -0.75
CA THR A 56 32.82 3.17 -1.61
C THR A 56 31.42 2.62 -1.31
N PRO A 57 31.08 2.24 -0.05
CA PRO A 57 29.71 1.82 0.24
C PRO A 57 28.68 2.95 0.05
N ALA A 58 29.03 4.22 0.30
CA ALA A 58 28.14 5.33 0.00
C ALA A 58 27.73 5.35 -1.49
N ALA A 59 28.70 5.19 -2.39
CA ALA A 59 28.43 5.13 -3.83
C ALA A 59 27.54 3.94 -4.21
N VAL A 60 27.79 2.77 -3.60
CA VAL A 60 26.96 1.56 -3.82
C VAL A 60 25.52 1.78 -3.35
N PHE A 61 25.34 2.32 -2.12
CA PHE A 61 24.01 2.64 -1.59
C PHE A 61 23.31 3.70 -2.44
N ALA A 62 24.02 4.70 -2.94
CA ALA A 62 23.45 5.72 -3.82
C ALA A 62 22.98 5.12 -5.14
N ALA A 63 23.77 4.25 -5.76
CA ALA A 63 23.42 3.59 -7.01
C ALA A 63 22.19 2.65 -6.85
N LEU A 64 22.21 1.81 -5.82
CA LEU A 64 21.09 0.90 -5.50
C LEU A 64 19.81 1.69 -5.13
N GLY A 65 19.96 2.74 -4.33
CA GLY A 65 18.87 3.62 -3.93
C GLY A 65 18.24 4.35 -5.10
N LEU A 66 19.06 4.83 -6.05
CA LEU A 66 18.56 5.49 -7.26
C LEU A 66 17.71 4.53 -8.10
N VAL A 67 18.20 3.33 -8.36
CA VAL A 67 17.44 2.30 -9.09
C VAL A 67 16.14 1.98 -8.36
N TRP A 68 16.20 1.79 -7.04
CA TRP A 68 15.03 1.49 -6.22
C TRP A 68 13.97 2.61 -6.28
N VAL A 69 14.37 3.88 -6.07
CA VAL A 69 13.46 5.04 -6.03
C VAL A 69 12.78 5.28 -7.39
N ILE A 70 13.44 4.92 -8.49
CA ILE A 70 12.87 5.07 -9.82
C ILE A 70 11.97 3.87 -10.17
N ALA A 71 12.48 2.66 -10.06
CA ALA A 71 11.82 1.47 -10.59
C ALA A 71 10.69 0.94 -9.69
N MET A 72 10.91 0.90 -8.37
CA MET A 72 9.97 0.26 -7.44
C MET A 72 8.62 0.93 -7.34
N PRO A 73 8.50 2.26 -7.18
CA PRO A 73 7.21 2.92 -7.10
C PRO A 73 6.36 2.73 -8.36
N LEU A 74 6.99 2.73 -9.53
CA LEU A 74 6.29 2.49 -10.80
C LEU A 74 5.76 1.06 -10.92
N TRP A 75 6.56 0.09 -10.48
CA TRP A 75 6.15 -1.30 -10.44
C TRP A 75 5.00 -1.52 -9.44
N TRP A 76 5.14 -1.02 -8.23
CA TRP A 76 4.09 -1.12 -7.21
C TRP A 76 2.78 -0.48 -7.66
N PHE A 77 2.84 0.68 -8.30
CA PHE A 77 1.67 1.36 -8.84
C PHE A 77 0.91 0.49 -9.86
N LYS A 78 1.63 -0.28 -10.69
CA LYS A 78 1.02 -1.20 -11.67
C LYS A 78 0.39 -2.43 -11.00
N VAL A 79 0.98 -2.91 -9.91
CA VAL A 79 0.53 -4.15 -9.24
C VAL A 79 -0.62 -3.88 -8.28
N HIS A 80 -0.57 -2.76 -7.53
CA HIS A 80 -1.59 -2.44 -6.54
C HIS A 80 -2.88 -2.01 -7.24
N ARG A 81 -3.94 -2.78 -6.98
CA ARG A 81 -5.29 -2.55 -7.51
C ARG A 81 -6.31 -2.82 -6.41
N TRP A 82 -7.43 -2.13 -6.49
CA TRP A 82 -8.53 -2.33 -5.57
C TRP A 82 -9.88 -2.22 -6.27
N GLU A 83 -10.91 -2.78 -5.69
CA GLU A 83 -12.29 -2.69 -6.17
C GLU A 83 -13.23 -2.92 -4.99
N VAL A 84 -14.29 -2.13 -4.92
CA VAL A 84 -15.40 -2.36 -4.01
C VAL A 84 -16.62 -2.69 -4.84
N THR A 85 -17.29 -3.76 -4.48
CA THR A 85 -18.55 -4.20 -5.06
C THR A 85 -19.60 -4.24 -3.96
N GLU A 86 -20.85 -4.46 -4.30
CA GLU A 86 -21.94 -4.62 -3.33
C GLU A 86 -21.71 -5.80 -2.36
N THR A 87 -20.93 -6.80 -2.76
CA THR A 87 -20.76 -8.05 -2.01
C THR A 87 -19.41 -8.16 -1.29
N ALA A 88 -18.36 -7.48 -1.76
CA ALA A 88 -17.03 -7.61 -1.22
C ALA A 88 -16.10 -6.46 -1.59
N VAL A 89 -15.06 -6.27 -0.75
CA VAL A 89 -13.89 -5.44 -1.01
C VAL A 89 -12.76 -6.31 -1.52
N TYR A 90 -12.19 -5.96 -2.66
CA TYR A 90 -11.07 -6.65 -3.29
C TYR A 90 -9.83 -5.75 -3.24
N ALA A 91 -8.72 -6.29 -2.83
CA ALA A 91 -7.42 -5.61 -2.90
C ALA A 91 -6.35 -6.58 -3.41
N ARG A 92 -5.56 -6.09 -4.36
CA ARG A 92 -4.38 -6.77 -4.87
C ARG A 92 -3.17 -5.92 -4.52
N SER A 93 -2.22 -6.53 -3.84
CA SER A 93 -0.97 -5.90 -3.42
C SER A 93 0.19 -6.88 -3.58
N GLY A 94 1.41 -6.39 -3.36
CA GLY A 94 2.61 -7.21 -3.34
C GLY A 94 3.70 -6.69 -4.24
N PHE A 95 4.82 -7.38 -4.22
CA PHE A 95 6.01 -7.09 -5.01
C PHE A 95 6.34 -8.27 -5.93
N PHE A 96 7.11 -9.24 -5.48
CA PHE A 96 7.34 -10.50 -6.20
C PHE A 96 6.16 -11.46 -6.00
N TRP A 97 5.63 -11.53 -4.76
CA TRP A 97 4.42 -12.29 -4.45
C TRP A 97 3.23 -11.35 -4.50
N GLN A 98 2.29 -11.66 -5.37
CA GLN A 98 1.03 -10.93 -5.46
C GLN A 98 0.04 -11.55 -4.49
N GLU A 99 -0.43 -10.74 -3.57
CA GLU A 99 -1.44 -11.13 -2.61
C GLU A 99 -2.80 -10.56 -3.02
N TRP A 100 -3.76 -11.44 -3.12
CA TRP A 100 -5.15 -11.11 -3.39
C TRP A 100 -5.92 -11.24 -2.08
N ARG A 101 -6.55 -10.17 -1.66
CA ARG A 101 -7.40 -10.15 -0.48
C ARG A 101 -8.81 -9.81 -0.86
N VAL A 102 -9.76 -10.55 -0.29
CA VAL A 102 -11.19 -10.36 -0.46
C VAL A 102 -11.82 -10.30 0.92
N ALA A 103 -12.53 -9.22 1.19
CA ALA A 103 -13.33 -9.03 2.40
C ALA A 103 -14.82 -9.03 2.02
N PRO A 104 -15.57 -10.11 2.26
CA PRO A 104 -17.02 -10.10 2.08
C PRO A 104 -17.69 -9.06 2.97
N MET A 105 -18.66 -8.31 2.47
CA MET A 105 -19.36 -7.26 3.23
C MET A 105 -19.94 -7.78 4.54
N SER A 106 -20.52 -8.99 4.53
CA SER A 106 -21.09 -9.64 5.72
C SER A 106 -20.08 -9.98 6.82
N ARG A 107 -18.77 -9.92 6.54
CA ARG A 107 -17.69 -10.22 7.51
C ARG A 107 -16.86 -9.02 7.91
N ILE A 108 -17.20 -7.83 7.43
CA ILE A 108 -16.53 -6.59 7.81
C ILE A 108 -16.94 -6.24 9.25
N GLN A 109 -15.95 -5.95 10.09
CA GLN A 109 -16.15 -5.56 11.48
C GLN A 109 -15.93 -4.06 11.68
N THR A 110 -14.80 -3.54 11.18
CA THR A 110 -14.48 -2.12 11.25
C THR A 110 -13.88 -1.63 9.95
N VAL A 111 -14.11 -0.36 9.66
CA VAL A 111 -13.50 0.37 8.54
C VAL A 111 -12.83 1.60 9.10
N ASP A 112 -11.50 1.63 9.03
CA ASP A 112 -10.67 2.68 9.59
C ASP A 112 -9.94 3.43 8.48
N THR A 113 -9.82 4.75 8.61
CA THR A 113 -8.98 5.57 7.75
C THR A 113 -7.77 6.08 8.53
N LEU A 114 -6.57 5.93 7.96
CA LEU A 114 -5.33 6.40 8.56
C LEU A 114 -4.60 7.33 7.58
N ARG A 115 -4.10 8.44 8.11
CA ARG A 115 -3.27 9.39 7.37
C ARG A 115 -1.98 9.67 8.14
N GLY A 116 -0.88 9.10 7.70
CA GLY A 116 0.44 9.42 8.24
C GLY A 116 0.92 10.82 7.81
N PRO A 117 1.96 11.40 8.46
CA PRO A 117 2.45 12.75 8.16
C PRO A 117 2.76 12.98 6.69
N LEU A 118 3.52 12.08 6.05
CA LEU A 118 3.82 12.17 4.63
C LEU A 118 2.58 12.00 3.74
N GLN A 119 1.63 11.14 4.13
CA GLN A 119 0.39 10.98 3.38
C GLN A 119 -0.45 12.27 3.41
N GLN A 120 -0.40 13.02 4.50
CA GLN A 120 -1.10 14.32 4.59
C GLN A 120 -0.54 15.32 3.58
N VAL A 121 0.80 15.38 3.41
CA VAL A 121 1.46 16.25 2.42
C VAL A 121 1.01 15.89 1.00
N PHE A 122 0.88 14.61 0.69
CA PHE A 122 0.45 14.14 -0.63
C PHE A 122 -1.08 14.05 -0.78
N LYS A 123 -1.86 14.47 0.23
CA LYS A 123 -3.33 14.34 0.28
C LYS A 123 -3.80 12.90 0.05
N LEU A 124 -3.08 11.94 0.62
CA LEU A 124 -3.37 10.52 0.55
C LEU A 124 -3.89 10.00 1.89
N ALA A 125 -4.57 8.86 1.83
CA ALA A 125 -5.02 8.11 3.00
C ALA A 125 -4.91 6.59 2.75
N THR A 126 -5.00 5.84 3.83
CA THR A 126 -5.09 4.38 3.83
C THR A 126 -6.44 3.98 4.41
N VAL A 127 -7.19 3.16 3.71
CA VAL A 127 -8.40 2.52 4.23
C VAL A 127 -8.02 1.12 4.71
N THR A 128 -8.38 0.80 5.93
CA THR A 128 -8.18 -0.51 6.56
C THR A 128 -9.54 -1.12 6.85
N VAL A 129 -9.83 -2.25 6.24
CA VAL A 129 -11.07 -3.01 6.45
C VAL A 129 -10.73 -4.23 7.28
N THR A 130 -11.17 -4.26 8.54
CA THR A 130 -10.98 -5.38 9.44
C THR A 130 -12.14 -6.38 9.29
N THR A 131 -11.79 -7.65 9.24
CA THR A 131 -12.76 -8.74 9.09
C THR A 131 -12.55 -9.79 10.18
N ALA A 132 -13.58 -10.56 10.49
CA ALA A 132 -13.51 -11.72 11.40
C ALA A 132 -12.65 -12.89 10.86
N SER A 133 -11.90 -12.68 9.78
CA SER A 133 -11.06 -13.69 9.16
C SER A 133 -9.67 -13.78 9.81
N ALA A 134 -9.16 -15.00 10.00
CA ALA A 134 -7.80 -15.25 10.50
C ALA A 134 -6.69 -14.66 9.59
N ARG A 135 -6.99 -14.27 8.37
CA ARG A 135 -6.04 -13.63 7.43
C ARG A 135 -5.82 -12.14 7.69
N GLY A 136 -6.52 -11.55 8.67
CA GLY A 136 -6.37 -10.16 9.07
C GLY A 136 -7.01 -9.14 8.13
N ALA A 137 -6.73 -7.86 8.39
CA ALA A 137 -7.36 -6.74 7.70
C ALA A 137 -6.91 -6.57 6.24
N VAL A 138 -7.83 -6.13 5.39
CA VAL A 138 -7.56 -5.67 4.02
C VAL A 138 -7.16 -4.20 4.06
N LYS A 139 -5.99 -3.86 3.53
CA LYS A 139 -5.47 -2.48 3.52
C LYS A 139 -5.35 -1.96 2.10
N ILE A 140 -5.99 -0.84 1.81
CA ILE A 140 -5.89 -0.10 0.56
C ILE A 140 -5.10 1.17 0.85
N ARG A 141 -3.82 1.20 0.47
CA ARG A 141 -2.90 2.31 0.76
C ARG A 141 -2.79 3.23 -0.43
N GLY A 142 -2.75 4.54 -0.18
CA GLY A 142 -2.50 5.53 -1.23
C GLY A 142 -3.74 5.86 -2.07
N LEU A 143 -4.89 5.93 -1.42
CA LEU A 143 -6.10 6.53 -1.98
C LEU A 143 -6.05 8.05 -1.78
N ASP A 144 -6.73 8.79 -2.64
CA ASP A 144 -7.08 10.16 -2.35
C ASP A 144 -7.84 10.26 -1.01
N HIS A 145 -7.60 11.29 -0.23
CA HIS A 145 -8.15 11.39 1.12
C HIS A 145 -9.68 11.57 1.16
N GLU A 146 -10.25 12.27 0.16
CA GLU A 146 -11.70 12.46 0.04
C GLU A 146 -12.37 11.15 -0.40
N LEU A 147 -11.76 10.47 -1.38
CA LEU A 147 -12.20 9.15 -1.82
C LEU A 147 -12.12 8.12 -0.67
N ALA A 148 -11.06 8.17 0.12
CA ALA A 148 -10.91 7.27 1.27
C ALA A 148 -11.98 7.52 2.35
N ALA A 149 -12.34 8.78 2.60
CA ALA A 149 -13.39 9.14 3.54
C ALA A 149 -14.76 8.67 3.04
N SER A 150 -15.13 8.99 1.81
CA SER A 150 -16.41 8.56 1.22
C SER A 150 -16.53 7.05 1.13
N LEU A 151 -15.44 6.35 0.82
CA LEU A 151 -15.40 4.90 0.78
C LEU A 151 -15.62 4.28 2.17
N ALA A 152 -15.00 4.84 3.21
CA ALA A 152 -15.18 4.37 4.59
C ALA A 152 -16.62 4.58 5.07
N GLU A 153 -17.23 5.72 4.74
CA GLU A 153 -18.62 6.00 5.04
C GLU A 153 -19.57 5.02 4.34
N GLN A 154 -19.42 4.84 3.02
CA GLN A 154 -20.19 3.89 2.23
C GLN A 154 -20.09 2.46 2.76
N LEU A 155 -18.88 2.00 3.09
CA LEU A 155 -18.66 0.67 3.64
C LEU A 155 -19.31 0.51 5.02
N THR A 156 -19.27 1.54 5.86
CA THR A 156 -19.88 1.53 7.17
C THR A 156 -21.40 1.46 7.08
N GLU A 157 -22.01 2.26 6.21
CA GLU A 157 -23.45 2.22 5.96
C GLU A 157 -23.90 0.85 5.44
N THR A 158 -23.18 0.29 4.46
CA THR A 158 -23.49 -1.02 3.87
C THR A 158 -23.40 -2.14 4.91
N THR A 159 -22.40 -2.08 5.80
CA THR A 159 -22.24 -3.09 6.86
C THR A 159 -23.31 -2.98 7.94
N GLN A 160 -23.76 -1.78 8.26
CA GLN A 160 -24.88 -1.57 9.20
C GLN A 160 -26.23 -1.99 8.62
N ALA A 161 -26.43 -1.81 7.31
CA ALA A 161 -27.65 -2.23 6.60
C ALA A 161 -27.75 -3.75 6.38
N THR A 162 -26.63 -4.47 6.44
CA THR A 162 -26.58 -5.93 6.33
C THR A 162 -26.59 -6.53 7.74
N PRO A 163 -27.73 -7.02 8.28
CA PRO A 163 -27.76 -7.68 9.58
C PRO A 163 -26.80 -8.87 9.53
N GLY A 164 -25.74 -8.82 10.33
CA GLY A 164 -24.86 -9.96 10.49
C GLY A 164 -25.68 -11.14 11.03
N ASP A 165 -25.54 -12.32 10.42
CA ASP A 165 -25.98 -13.56 11.02
C ASP A 165 -25.25 -13.73 12.35
N ALA A 166 -25.89 -13.20 13.41
CA ALA A 166 -25.51 -13.44 14.79
C ALA A 166 -26.01 -14.84 15.18
N THR A 167 -25.21 -15.86 14.87
CA THR A 167 -25.30 -17.20 15.47
C THR A 167 -23.91 -17.71 15.78
#